data_2e7707c40a33bf807b3bc104611f2bde
#
_entry.id   2e7707c40a33bf807b3bc104611f2bde
#
_cell.length_a   1.000
_cell.length_b   1.000
_cell.length_c   1.000
_cell.angle_alpha   90.00
_cell.angle_beta   90.00
_cell.angle_gamma   90.00
#
_symmetry.space_group_name_H-M   'P 1'
#
loop_
_entity.id
_entity.type
_entity.pdbx_description
1 polymer ?
#
loop_
_entity_poly.entity_id
_entity_poly.type
_entity_poly.pdbx_seq_one_letter_code
_entity_poly.pdbx_strand_id
1 'polypeptide(L)'
;HLGLEVLAPLGTFASFGNASGAIEAVSPQDLAANGSLSFTRPTLATYMGIPGWMQQSSAKVLQLVEDGVLSVEINQRYGLEEVQRVHEDLEARATTGCSIITP
;
A
#
# COMPACT_ATOMS: atom_id res chain seq x y z
N HIS A 1 7.30 -17.75 -0.01
CA HIS A 1 8.68 -17.84 -0.54
C HIS A 1 8.80 -17.30 -1.96
N LEU A 2 7.79 -17.44 -2.82
CA LEU A 2 7.81 -17.03 -4.24
C LEU A 2 8.29 -15.58 -4.49
N GLY A 3 8.03 -14.66 -3.58
CA GLY A 3 8.44 -13.26 -3.74
C GLY A 3 9.96 -13.04 -3.61
N LEU A 4 10.68 -13.89 -2.90
CA LEU A 4 12.14 -13.76 -2.75
C LEU A 4 12.88 -14.29 -3.99
N GLU A 5 12.35 -15.31 -4.64
CA GLU A 5 12.95 -16.00 -5.78
C GLU A 5 12.98 -15.16 -7.08
N VAL A 6 12.13 -14.12 -7.15
CA VAL A 6 12.04 -13.25 -8.34
C VAL A 6 12.87 -11.96 -8.21
N LEU A 7 13.52 -11.75 -7.08
CA LEU A 7 14.36 -10.57 -6.86
C LEU A 7 15.75 -10.75 -7.46
N ALA A 8 16.29 -9.66 -7.97
CA ALA A 8 17.70 -9.63 -8.33
C ALA A 8 18.59 -9.74 -7.09
N PRO A 9 19.83 -10.24 -7.20
CA PRO A 9 20.79 -10.22 -6.10
C PRO A 9 20.91 -8.83 -5.46
N LEU A 10 21.04 -8.76 -4.14
CA LEU A 10 21.04 -7.55 -3.33
C LEU A 10 19.73 -6.74 -3.35
N GLY A 11 18.67 -7.30 -3.92
CA GLY A 11 17.35 -6.68 -3.96
C GLY A 11 16.70 -6.53 -2.58
N THR A 12 15.69 -5.69 -2.49
CA THR A 12 14.92 -5.46 -1.25
C THR A 12 13.50 -5.96 -1.40
N PHE A 13 13.07 -6.82 -0.48
CA PHE A 13 11.68 -7.22 -0.33
C PHE A 13 11.01 -6.33 0.74
N ALA A 14 10.10 -5.47 0.30
CA ALA A 14 9.33 -4.60 1.20
C ALA A 14 7.93 -5.20 1.45
N SER A 15 7.68 -5.69 2.66
CA SER A 15 6.37 -6.18 3.07
C SER A 15 5.58 -5.07 3.77
N PHE A 16 4.56 -4.51 3.14
CA PHE A 16 3.81 -3.36 3.67
C PHE A 16 2.32 -3.65 3.95
N GLY A 17 1.83 -4.86 3.69
CA GLY A 17 0.43 -5.21 3.87
C GLY A 17 0.22 -6.51 4.64
N ASN A 18 -0.96 -6.65 5.27
CA ASN A 18 -1.43 -7.84 5.99
C ASN A 18 -2.87 -8.22 5.61
N ALA A 19 -3.33 -7.83 4.42
CA ALA A 19 -4.73 -8.04 4.01
C ALA A 19 -5.15 -9.54 4.01
N SER A 20 -4.19 -10.44 3.78
CA SER A 20 -4.41 -11.89 3.81
C SER A 20 -3.89 -12.56 5.09
N GLY A 21 -3.65 -11.79 6.14
CA GLY A 21 -3.08 -12.26 7.41
C GLY A 21 -1.60 -11.92 7.57
N ALA A 22 -1.03 -12.32 8.69
CA ALA A 22 0.39 -12.15 8.96
C ALA A 22 1.23 -13.00 7.98
N ILE A 23 2.36 -12.46 7.53
CA ILE A 23 3.33 -13.22 6.74
C ILE A 23 4.04 -14.24 7.63
N GLU A 24 4.38 -15.38 7.04
CA GLU A 24 5.25 -16.37 7.70
C GLU A 24 6.64 -15.77 7.97
N ALA A 25 7.36 -16.38 8.91
CA ALA A 25 8.72 -15.98 9.21
C ALA A 25 9.63 -16.12 7.97
N VAL A 26 10.42 -15.10 7.69
CA VAL A 26 11.47 -15.12 6.67
C VAL A 26 12.79 -15.41 7.36
N SER A 27 13.47 -16.50 6.98
CA SER A 27 14.73 -16.85 7.59
C SER A 27 15.90 -16.06 6.98
N PRO A 28 16.95 -15.75 7.76
CA PRO A 28 18.18 -15.16 7.21
C PRO A 28 18.83 -16.04 6.15
N GLN A 29 18.67 -17.36 6.25
CA GLN A 29 19.20 -18.32 5.29
C GLN A 29 18.50 -18.18 3.93
N ASP A 30 17.18 -17.93 3.92
CA ASP A 30 16.44 -17.72 2.67
C ASP A 30 16.90 -16.43 1.98
N LEU A 31 17.16 -15.37 2.74
CA LEU A 31 17.70 -14.12 2.19
C LEU A 31 19.09 -14.32 1.58
N ALA A 32 19.96 -15.06 2.27
CA ALA A 32 21.29 -15.36 1.78
C ALA A 32 21.27 -16.25 0.52
N ALA A 33 20.47 -17.32 0.53
CA ALA A 33 20.35 -18.26 -0.58
C ALA A 33 19.79 -17.63 -1.86
N ASN A 34 18.91 -16.65 -1.73
CA ASN A 34 18.31 -15.93 -2.86
C ASN A 34 19.12 -14.70 -3.32
N GLY A 35 20.38 -14.57 -2.93
CA GLY A 35 21.27 -13.53 -3.43
C GLY A 35 21.50 -12.36 -2.47
N SER A 36 21.64 -12.64 -1.18
CA SER A 36 21.91 -11.62 -0.14
C SER A 36 20.87 -10.52 -0.09
N LEU A 37 19.62 -10.92 -0.08
CA LEU A 37 18.47 -9.99 -0.12
C LEU A 37 18.32 -9.22 1.20
N SER A 38 17.73 -8.03 1.11
CA SER A 38 17.24 -7.27 2.25
C SER A 38 15.74 -7.49 2.42
N PHE A 39 15.28 -7.61 3.68
CA PHE A 39 13.86 -7.66 4.00
C PHE A 39 13.50 -6.48 4.91
N THR A 40 12.44 -5.76 4.58
CA THR A 40 11.96 -4.64 5.39
C THR A 40 10.44 -4.66 5.56
N ARG A 41 9.98 -4.14 6.68
CA ARG A 41 8.55 -3.99 7.01
C ARG A 41 8.26 -2.51 7.31
N PRO A 42 8.13 -1.65 6.28
CA PRO A 42 7.79 -0.25 6.50
C PRO A 42 6.36 -0.13 7.04
N THR A 43 6.15 0.81 7.96
CA THR A 43 4.84 1.19 8.48
C THR A 43 4.64 2.68 8.36
N LEU A 44 3.48 3.10 7.87
CA LEU A 44 3.16 4.50 7.68
C LEU A 44 3.28 5.30 8.99
N ALA A 45 2.86 4.71 10.11
CA ALA A 45 2.93 5.36 11.42
C ALA A 45 4.36 5.81 11.80
N THR A 46 5.38 5.01 11.46
CA THR A 46 6.78 5.37 11.70
C THR A 46 7.19 6.61 10.90
N TYR A 47 6.82 6.65 9.62
CA TYR A 47 7.12 7.80 8.76
C TYR A 47 6.36 9.05 9.19
N MET A 48 5.08 8.93 9.57
CA MET A 48 4.27 10.04 10.09
C MET A 48 4.84 10.66 11.36
N GLY A 49 5.58 9.89 12.16
CA GLY A 49 6.30 10.36 13.34
C GLY A 49 7.52 11.24 13.01
N ILE A 50 7.99 11.28 11.77
CA ILE A 50 9.10 12.14 11.37
C ILE A 50 8.59 13.57 11.16
N PRO A 51 9.13 14.59 11.87
CA PRO A 51 8.68 15.96 11.73
C PRO A 51 8.73 16.46 10.27
N GLY A 52 7.62 17.02 9.79
CA GLY A 52 7.50 17.57 8.44
C GLY A 52 7.31 16.55 7.33
N TRP A 53 7.48 15.26 7.58
CA TRP A 53 7.37 14.23 6.53
C TRP A 53 5.97 14.18 5.90
N MET A 54 4.93 14.26 6.73
CA MET A 54 3.54 14.19 6.27
C MET A 54 3.22 15.34 5.31
N GLN A 55 3.58 16.57 5.69
CA GLN A 55 3.34 17.77 4.88
C GLN A 55 4.07 17.69 3.54
N GLN A 56 5.35 17.31 3.55
CA GLN A 56 6.15 17.21 2.34
C GLN A 56 5.65 16.09 1.41
N SER A 57 5.33 14.93 1.97
CA SER A 57 4.85 13.79 1.18
C SER A 57 3.46 14.03 0.60
N SER A 58 2.55 14.63 1.36
CA SER A 58 1.21 14.98 0.88
C SER A 58 1.29 16.02 -0.23
N ALA A 59 2.09 17.08 -0.06
CA ALA A 59 2.27 18.10 -1.09
C ALA A 59 2.82 17.49 -2.38
N LYS A 60 3.78 16.57 -2.28
CA LYS A 60 4.34 15.88 -3.45
C LYS A 60 3.31 15.01 -4.17
N VAL A 61 2.50 14.26 -3.44
CA VAL A 61 1.44 13.41 -4.05
C VAL A 61 0.40 14.28 -4.74
N LEU A 62 -0.07 15.36 -4.12
CA LEU A 62 -1.02 16.28 -4.73
C LEU A 62 -0.45 16.93 -5.99
N GLN A 63 0.82 17.35 -5.97
CA GLN A 63 1.49 17.88 -7.15
C GLN A 63 1.54 16.87 -8.30
N LEU A 64 1.83 15.58 -8.02
CA LEU A 64 1.84 14.54 -9.04
C LEU A 64 0.46 14.29 -9.66
N VAL A 65 -0.61 14.49 -8.89
CA VAL A 65 -1.99 14.44 -9.41
C VAL A 65 -2.28 15.67 -10.28
N GLU A 66 -1.91 16.86 -9.83
CA GLU A 66 -2.08 18.10 -10.60
C GLU A 66 -1.32 18.07 -11.92
N ASP A 67 -0.10 17.52 -11.92
CA ASP A 67 0.74 17.37 -13.10
C ASP A 67 0.25 16.23 -14.04
N GLY A 68 -0.78 15.50 -13.66
CA GLY A 68 -1.31 14.37 -14.44
C GLY A 68 -0.41 13.13 -14.48
N VAL A 69 0.62 13.07 -13.64
CA VAL A 69 1.52 11.91 -13.51
C VAL A 69 0.82 10.77 -12.77
N LEU A 70 0.01 11.11 -11.76
CA LEU A 70 -0.86 10.18 -11.06
C LEU A 70 -2.31 10.44 -11.46
N SER A 71 -3.00 9.41 -11.93
CA SER A 71 -4.45 9.44 -12.16
C SER A 71 -5.16 8.68 -11.05
N VAL A 72 -6.28 9.23 -10.58
CA VAL A 72 -7.16 8.58 -9.61
C VAL A 72 -8.42 8.16 -10.33
N GLU A 73 -8.60 6.86 -10.50
CA GLU A 73 -9.82 6.31 -11.10
C GLU A 73 -10.90 6.17 -10.02
N ILE A 74 -11.89 7.07 -10.07
CA ILE A 74 -13.04 7.06 -9.17
C ILE A 74 -14.15 6.26 -9.84
N ASN A 75 -14.28 5.00 -9.51
CA ASN A 75 -15.22 4.08 -10.15
C ASN A 75 -16.57 4.02 -9.43
N GLN A 76 -16.62 4.34 -8.13
CA GLN A 76 -17.86 4.35 -7.36
C GLN A 76 -18.00 5.66 -6.60
N ARG A 77 -19.24 6.19 -6.59
CA ARG A 77 -19.64 7.37 -5.83
C ARG A 77 -20.88 7.03 -5.02
N TYR A 78 -20.85 7.34 -3.75
CA TYR A 78 -21.94 7.09 -2.80
C TYR A 78 -22.30 8.39 -2.06
N GLY A 79 -23.56 8.53 -1.69
CA GLY A 79 -23.97 9.54 -0.74
C GLY A 79 -23.54 9.19 0.69
N LEU A 80 -23.47 10.17 1.58
CA LEU A 80 -23.11 9.93 2.98
C LEU A 80 -24.08 8.96 3.67
N GLU A 81 -25.34 8.96 3.29
CA GLU A 81 -26.39 8.05 3.78
C GLU A 81 -26.16 6.58 3.38
N GLU A 82 -25.33 6.34 2.36
CA GLU A 82 -25.02 5.00 1.86
C GLU A 82 -23.77 4.39 2.51
N VAL A 83 -23.21 5.00 3.57
CA VAL A 83 -21.94 4.57 4.19
C VAL A 83 -21.93 3.08 4.56
N GLN A 84 -23.03 2.52 5.04
CA GLN A 84 -23.13 1.09 5.34
C GLN A 84 -22.91 0.25 4.08
N ARG A 85 -23.57 0.61 2.98
CA ARG A 85 -23.43 -0.08 1.69
C ARG A 85 -22.02 -0.01 1.15
N VAL A 86 -21.32 1.13 1.32
CA VAL A 86 -19.90 1.26 0.92
C VAL A 86 -19.04 0.22 1.60
N HIS A 87 -19.22 0.03 2.92
CA HIS A 87 -18.47 -0.98 3.66
C HIS A 87 -18.80 -2.40 3.21
N GLU A 88 -20.07 -2.70 3.00
CA GLU A 88 -20.52 -4.01 2.50
C GLU A 88 -19.92 -4.33 1.11
N ASP A 89 -19.96 -3.37 0.19
CA ASP A 89 -19.40 -3.52 -1.15
C ASP A 89 -17.87 -3.70 -1.14
N LEU A 90 -17.14 -2.97 -0.27
CA LEU A 90 -15.70 -3.11 -0.09
C LEU A 90 -15.33 -4.48 0.49
N GLU A 91 -16.03 -4.93 1.53
CA GLU A 91 -15.80 -6.23 2.17
C GLU A 91 -16.12 -7.39 1.21
N ALA A 92 -17.17 -7.25 0.42
CA ALA A 92 -17.54 -8.20 -0.63
C ALA A 92 -16.60 -8.18 -1.85
N ARG A 93 -15.61 -7.25 -1.90
CA ARG A 93 -14.73 -7.03 -3.07
C ARG A 93 -15.51 -6.75 -4.35
N ALA A 94 -16.66 -6.10 -4.23
CA ALA A 94 -17.51 -5.71 -5.36
C ALA A 94 -17.07 -4.40 -6.03
N THR A 95 -16.06 -3.71 -5.48
CA THR A 95 -15.57 -2.42 -5.96
C THR A 95 -14.24 -2.55 -6.69
N THR A 96 -13.97 -1.63 -7.60
CA THR A 96 -12.70 -1.47 -8.30
C THR A 96 -12.28 -0.01 -8.28
N GLY A 97 -10.98 0.29 -8.41
CA GLY A 97 -10.46 1.64 -8.36
C GLY A 97 -10.70 2.30 -7.00
N CYS A 98 -11.00 3.58 -7.00
CA CYS A 98 -11.26 4.36 -5.79
C CYS A 98 -12.77 4.55 -5.59
N SER A 99 -13.27 4.30 -4.38
CA SER A 99 -14.64 4.62 -3.96
C SER A 99 -14.61 5.90 -3.14
N ILE A 100 -15.51 6.84 -3.44
CA ILE A 100 -15.65 8.08 -2.68
C ILE A 100 -17.06 8.23 -2.10
N ILE A 101 -17.14 8.87 -0.93
CA ILE A 101 -18.38 9.27 -0.31
C ILE A 101 -18.49 10.79 -0.44
N THR A 102 -19.60 11.27 -0.94
CA THR A 102 -19.89 12.71 -1.06
C THR A 102 -20.98 13.10 -0.06
N PRO A 103 -20.85 14.28 0.61
CA PRO A 103 -21.89 14.79 1.51
C PRO A 103 -23.18 15.10 0.76
#